data_f454925b5ad638683f985b0c4cb585f8
#
_entry.id   f454925b5ad638683f985b0c4cb585f8
#
_cell.length_a   1.000
_cell.length_b   1.000
_cell.length_c   1.000
_cell.angle_alpha   90.00
_cell.angle_beta   90.00
_cell.angle_gamma   90.00
#
_symmetry.space_group_name_H-M   'P 1'
#
loop_
_entity.id
_entity.type
_entity.pdbx_description
1 polymer ?
#
loop_
_entity_poly.entity_id
_entity_poly.type
_entity_poly.pdbx_seq_one_letter_code
_entity_poly.pdbx_strand_id
1 'polypeptide(L)'
;DISSVEAFIKNADSEMKLISDYRKMLYRDIDSCHDPDEKAKLVAKRDDCTKALAQLRKDKKTAARIIEDNPKVKENILIEENMRSRYFGLNKSRKRGYER
;
A
#
# COMPACT_ATOMS: atom_id res chain seq x y z
N ASP A 1 -18.60 -6.92 -2.99
CA ASP A 1 -18.10 -8.27 -2.73
C ASP A 1 -16.73 -8.19 -2.07
N ILE A 2 -16.55 -8.96 -1.02
CA ILE A 2 -15.32 -8.92 -0.24
C ILE A 2 -14.10 -9.31 -1.06
N SER A 3 -14.26 -10.30 -1.93
CA SER A 3 -13.18 -10.75 -2.80
C SER A 3 -12.69 -9.62 -3.70
N SER A 4 -13.61 -8.86 -4.25
CA SER A 4 -13.27 -7.75 -5.13
C SER A 4 -12.55 -6.65 -4.38
N VAL A 5 -12.99 -6.36 -3.16
CA VAL A 5 -12.37 -5.31 -2.37
C VAL A 5 -10.97 -5.73 -1.92
N GLU A 6 -10.83 -6.98 -1.52
CA GLU A 6 -9.51 -7.50 -1.12
C GLU A 6 -8.55 -7.52 -2.28
N ALA A 7 -9.05 -7.90 -3.47
CA ALA A 7 -8.22 -7.91 -4.67
C ALA A 7 -7.78 -6.49 -5.02
N PHE A 8 -8.68 -5.52 -4.85
CA PHE A 8 -8.35 -4.12 -5.11
C PHE A 8 -7.22 -3.65 -4.19
N ILE A 9 -7.31 -3.96 -2.89
CA ILE A 9 -6.31 -3.56 -1.92
C ILE A 9 -4.96 -4.21 -2.27
N LYS A 10 -4.99 -5.49 -2.60
CA LYS A 10 -3.78 -6.21 -2.94
C LYS A 10 -3.12 -5.64 -4.20
N ASN A 11 -3.93 -5.33 -5.20
CA ASN A 11 -3.43 -4.75 -6.43
C ASN A 11 -2.86 -3.35 -6.18
N ALA A 12 -3.52 -2.58 -5.31
CA ALA A 12 -3.03 -1.25 -4.96
C ALA A 12 -1.68 -1.34 -4.26
N ASP A 13 -1.50 -2.31 -3.37
CA ASP A 13 -0.22 -2.52 -2.69
C ASP A 13 0.89 -2.85 -3.67
N SER A 14 0.61 -3.72 -4.63
CA SER A 14 1.59 -4.09 -5.65
C SER A 14 1.95 -2.89 -6.52
N GLU A 15 0.96 -2.12 -6.90
CA GLU A 15 1.18 -0.94 -7.72
C GLU A 15 1.98 0.12 -6.96
N MET A 16 1.67 0.31 -5.69
CA MET A 16 2.40 1.26 -4.86
C MET A 16 3.87 0.87 -4.75
N LYS A 17 4.14 -0.43 -4.63
CA LYS A 17 5.52 -0.89 -4.56
C LYS A 17 6.27 -0.59 -5.85
N LEU A 18 5.64 -0.86 -6.99
CA LEU A 18 6.25 -0.58 -8.29
C LEU A 18 6.52 0.91 -8.46
N ILE A 19 5.57 1.74 -8.11
CA ILE A 19 5.73 3.19 -8.23
C ILE A 19 6.80 3.68 -7.27
N SER A 20 6.84 3.15 -6.07
CA SER A 20 7.84 3.54 -5.08
C SER A 20 9.25 3.19 -5.55
N ASP A 21 9.42 1.99 -6.15
CA ASP A 21 10.72 1.57 -6.66
C ASP A 21 11.14 2.43 -7.85
N TYR A 22 10.20 2.75 -8.72
CA TYR A 22 10.47 3.63 -9.87
C TYR A 22 10.87 5.03 -9.38
N ARG A 23 10.18 5.53 -8.35
CA ARG A 23 10.50 6.84 -7.78
C ARG A 23 11.90 6.88 -7.20
N LYS A 24 12.33 5.79 -6.54
CA LYS A 24 13.69 5.69 -6.01
C LYS A 24 14.71 5.77 -7.15
N MET A 25 14.42 5.12 -8.25
CA MET A 25 15.29 5.17 -9.41
C MET A 25 15.37 6.59 -9.95
N LEU A 26 14.24 7.29 -9.99
CA LEU A 26 14.21 8.68 -10.46
C LEU A 26 15.03 9.60 -9.56
N TYR A 27 15.03 9.39 -8.24
CA TYR A 27 15.84 10.17 -7.34
C TYR A 27 17.32 10.01 -7.68
N ARG A 28 17.76 8.79 -7.96
CA ARG A 28 19.15 8.55 -8.33
C ARG A 28 19.49 9.21 -9.65
N ASP A 29 18.58 9.13 -10.60
CA ASP A 29 18.80 9.74 -11.92
C ASP A 29 18.87 11.27 -11.80
N ILE A 30 18.02 11.85 -10.94
CA ILE A 30 18.03 13.28 -10.71
C ILE A 30 19.37 13.71 -10.12
N ASP A 31 19.87 12.94 -9.14
CA ASP A 31 21.13 13.27 -8.49
C ASP A 31 22.32 13.23 -9.45
N SER A 32 22.28 12.34 -10.42
CA SER A 32 23.38 12.21 -11.37
C SER A 32 23.19 13.00 -12.65
N CYS A 33 22.06 13.68 -12.80
CA CYS A 33 21.77 14.42 -14.02
C CYS A 33 22.32 15.82 -13.96
N HIS A 34 23.09 16.21 -14.99
CA HIS A 34 23.69 17.53 -15.02
C HIS A 34 23.01 18.47 -16.00
N ASP A 35 22.08 17.96 -16.79
CA ASP A 35 21.37 18.77 -17.77
C ASP A 35 20.10 19.31 -17.13
N PRO A 36 19.94 20.64 -17.01
CA PRO A 36 18.75 21.20 -16.35
C PRO A 36 17.43 20.80 -16.99
N ASP A 37 17.40 20.67 -18.31
CA ASP A 37 16.15 20.32 -19.01
C ASP A 37 15.76 18.88 -18.73
N GLU A 38 16.73 17.98 -18.76
CA GLU A 38 16.49 16.58 -18.45
C GLU A 38 16.12 16.41 -16.97
N LYS A 39 16.81 17.15 -16.12
CA LYS A 39 16.54 17.10 -14.69
C LYS A 39 15.10 17.54 -14.41
N ALA A 40 14.63 18.58 -15.08
CA ALA A 40 13.27 19.06 -14.88
C ALA A 40 12.25 17.99 -15.27
N LYS A 41 12.52 17.23 -16.32
CA LYS A 41 11.63 16.15 -16.75
C LYS A 41 11.61 15.03 -15.71
N LEU A 42 12.77 14.71 -15.16
CA LEU A 42 12.85 13.66 -14.14
C LEU A 42 12.12 14.08 -12.86
N VAL A 43 12.26 15.34 -12.48
CA VAL A 43 11.56 15.88 -11.31
C VAL A 43 10.05 15.81 -11.52
N ALA A 44 9.58 16.14 -12.72
CA ALA A 44 8.16 16.07 -13.02
C ALA A 44 7.64 14.62 -12.89
N LYS A 45 8.41 13.66 -13.38
CA LYS A 45 8.04 12.25 -13.25
C LYS A 45 8.00 11.80 -11.79
N ARG A 46 8.98 12.27 -11.01
CA ARG A 46 9.01 11.95 -9.58
C ARG A 46 7.78 12.51 -8.86
N ASP A 47 7.40 13.74 -9.20
CA ASP A 47 6.24 14.36 -8.60
C ASP A 47 4.95 13.62 -8.97
N ASP A 48 4.88 13.14 -10.21
CA ASP A 48 3.74 12.33 -10.65
C ASP A 48 3.66 11.03 -9.84
N CYS A 49 4.81 10.41 -9.56
CA CYS A 49 4.85 9.21 -8.72
C CYS A 49 4.34 9.52 -7.32
N THR A 50 4.74 10.66 -6.76
CA THR A 50 4.28 11.06 -5.43
C THR A 50 2.77 11.24 -5.39
N LYS A 51 2.21 11.86 -6.43
CA LYS A 51 0.76 12.05 -6.53
C LYS A 51 0.04 10.72 -6.67
N ALA A 52 0.59 9.83 -7.50
CA ALA A 52 0.00 8.51 -7.69
C ALA A 52 -0.01 7.70 -6.40
N LEU A 53 1.08 7.76 -5.65
CA LEU A 53 1.16 7.06 -4.37
C LEU A 53 0.12 7.62 -3.37
N ALA A 54 -0.03 8.93 -3.34
CA ALA A 54 -1.01 9.56 -2.45
C ALA A 54 -2.43 9.13 -2.81
N GLN A 55 -2.72 9.06 -4.11
CA GLN A 55 -4.05 8.66 -4.58
C GLN A 55 -4.32 7.19 -4.24
N LEU A 56 -3.33 6.33 -4.43
CA LEU A 56 -3.49 4.91 -4.11
C LEU A 56 -3.69 4.69 -2.61
N ARG A 57 -3.03 5.48 -1.78
CA ARG A 57 -3.24 5.41 -0.33
C ARG A 57 -4.67 5.80 0.02
N LYS A 58 -5.20 6.82 -0.62
CA LYS A 58 -6.58 7.24 -0.40
C LYS A 58 -7.54 6.16 -0.85
N ASP A 59 -7.29 5.56 -2.00
CA ASP A 59 -8.16 4.52 -2.54
C ASP A 59 -8.16 3.30 -1.64
N LYS A 60 -6.99 2.92 -1.11
CA LYS A 60 -6.90 1.82 -0.17
C LYS A 60 -7.69 2.11 1.09
N LYS A 61 -7.58 3.33 1.59
CA LYS A 61 -8.26 3.73 2.79
C LYS A 61 -9.78 3.67 2.60
N THR A 62 -10.24 4.12 1.43
CA THR A 62 -11.65 4.07 1.09
C THR A 62 -12.14 2.62 1.01
N ALA A 63 -11.34 1.75 0.38
CA ALA A 63 -11.67 0.34 0.28
C ALA A 63 -11.75 -0.32 1.67
N ALA A 64 -10.80 0.00 2.54
CA ALA A 64 -10.79 -0.52 3.89
C ALA A 64 -12.01 -0.06 4.68
N ARG A 65 -12.44 1.18 4.44
CA ARG A 65 -13.62 1.71 5.10
C ARG A 65 -14.89 0.99 4.64
N ILE A 66 -14.96 0.66 3.35
CA ILE A 66 -16.09 -0.10 2.83
C ILE A 66 -16.18 -1.44 3.54
N ILE A 67 -15.06 -2.09 3.78
CA ILE A 67 -15.01 -3.34 4.50
C ILE A 67 -15.49 -3.15 5.93
N GLU A 68 -14.99 -2.11 6.58
CA GLU A 68 -15.35 -1.83 7.97
C GLU A 68 -16.83 -1.54 8.15
N ASP A 69 -17.42 -0.83 7.20
CA ASP A 69 -18.80 -0.40 7.29
C ASP A 69 -19.80 -1.48 6.89
N ASN A 70 -19.33 -2.59 6.34
CA ASN A 70 -20.20 -3.68 5.94
C ASN A 70 -20.07 -4.82 6.96
N PRO A 71 -21.08 -5.06 7.79
CA PRO A 71 -20.98 -6.07 8.86
C PRO A 71 -20.64 -7.46 8.35
N LYS A 72 -21.18 -7.83 7.19
CA LYS A 72 -20.92 -9.14 6.65
C LYS A 72 -19.47 -9.32 6.22
N VAL A 73 -18.94 -8.29 5.55
CA VAL A 73 -17.55 -8.33 5.10
C VAL A 73 -16.62 -8.31 6.29
N LYS A 74 -16.95 -7.49 7.29
CA LYS A 74 -16.15 -7.40 8.50
C LYS A 74 -16.08 -8.75 9.23
N GLU A 75 -17.19 -9.44 9.29
CA GLU A 75 -17.25 -10.73 9.94
C GLU A 75 -16.35 -11.75 9.25
N ASN A 76 -16.37 -11.76 7.92
CA ASN A 76 -15.52 -12.64 7.15
C ASN A 76 -14.03 -12.37 7.36
N ILE A 77 -13.67 -11.11 7.47
CA ILE A 77 -12.31 -10.75 7.72
C ILE A 77 -11.85 -11.20 9.09
N LEU A 78 -12.70 -11.06 10.09
CA LEU A 78 -12.39 -11.52 11.44
C LEU A 78 -12.16 -13.03 11.47
N ILE A 79 -12.98 -13.77 10.75
CA ILE A 79 -12.81 -15.21 10.66
C ILE A 79 -11.47 -15.56 10.02
N GLU A 80 -11.12 -14.87 8.96
CA GLU A 80 -9.85 -15.10 8.29
C GLU A 80 -8.67 -14.77 9.19
N GLU A 81 -8.76 -13.70 9.93
CA GLU A 81 -7.70 -13.31 10.85
C GLU A 81 -7.52 -14.33 11.95
N ASN A 82 -8.62 -14.87 12.46
CA ASN A 82 -8.55 -15.89 13.47
C ASN A 82 -7.89 -17.15 12.95
N MET A 83 -8.21 -17.54 11.73
CA MET A 83 -7.59 -18.70 11.12
C MET A 83 -6.11 -18.47 10.90
N ARG A 84 -5.75 -17.28 10.48
CA ARG A 84 -4.36 -16.95 10.25
C ARG A 84 -3.57 -17.01 11.56
N SER A 85 -4.13 -16.52 12.64
CA SER A 85 -3.49 -16.58 13.95
C SER A 85 -3.21 -18.00 14.37
N ARG A 86 -4.13 -18.90 14.10
CA ARG A 86 -3.92 -20.29 14.47
C ARG A 86 -2.79 -20.91 13.69
N TYR A 87 -2.71 -20.61 12.39
CA TYR A 87 -1.67 -21.19 11.57
C TYR A 87 -0.30 -20.64 11.84
N PHE A 88 -0.17 -19.35 11.98
CA PHE A 88 1.13 -18.75 12.09
C PHE A 88 1.57 -18.55 13.51
N GLY A 89 0.96 -19.20 14.44
CA GLY A 89 1.36 -19.14 15.77
C GLY A 89 0.93 -17.89 16.37
N LEU A 90 1.35 -17.72 17.55
CA LEU A 90 0.94 -16.64 18.18
C LEU A 90 1.90 -15.66 18.32
N ASN A 91 2.90 -15.73 17.58
CA ASN A 91 3.92 -14.80 17.69
C ASN A 91 3.41 -13.44 17.58
N LYS A 92 2.34 -13.23 16.91
CA LYS A 92 1.95 -11.98 16.86
C LYS A 92 1.20 -11.59 18.01
N SER A 93 0.63 -12.42 18.67
CA SER A 93 -0.16 -12.04 19.74
C SER A 93 0.62 -11.48 20.86
N ARG A 94 1.91 -11.69 20.94
CA ARG A 94 2.61 -11.15 21.96
C ARG A 94 3.23 -9.97 21.61
N LYS A 95 3.25 -9.66 20.54
CA LYS A 95 3.87 -8.55 20.19
C LYS A 95 3.12 -7.40 20.43
N ARG A 96 2.38 -7.25 20.66
CA ARG A 96 1.74 -6.31 20.76
C ARG A 96 1.55 -5.73 21.77
N GLY A 97 2.06 -5.85 22.05
CA GLY A 97 2.00 -5.55 22.72
C GLY A 97 2.22 -5.54 23.38
N TYR A 98 2.60 -5.68 23.75
CA TYR A 98 2.93 -5.74 24.21
C TYR A 98 3.50 -5.40 24.27
N GLU A 99 3.85 -5.33 24.10
CA GLU A 99 4.37 -5.00 23.97
C GLU A 99 4.31 -4.39 24.11
N ARG A 100 4.26 -4.25 24.60
CA ARG A 100 4.30 -3.65 24.85
C ARG A 100 4.25 -3.10 25.15
#